data_ade7019f558b377d86addb057569b325
#
_entry.id   ade7019f558b377d86addb057569b325
#
_cell.length_a   1.000
_cell.length_b   1.000
_cell.length_c   1.000
_cell.angle_alpha   90.00
_cell.angle_beta   90.00
_cell.angle_gamma   90.00
#
_symmetry.space_group_name_H-M   'P 1'
#
loop_
_entity.id
_entity.type
_entity.pdbx_description
1 polymer ?
#
loop_
_entity_poly.entity_id
_entity_poly.type
_entity_poly.pdbx_seq_one_letter_code
_entity_poly.pdbx_strand_id
1 'polypeptide(L)' 'RVQGPEKFAVRVGDAVTLEVASDRNDVLHVHGDDLKVPLLADKSIRIDWTPAHSGHFDMELHDAGLTLTQVDVLPR' A
#
# COMPACT_ATOMS: atom_id res chain seq x y z
N ARG A 1 0.69 -12.83 -9.13
CA ARG A 1 2.11 -12.76 -8.79
C ARG A 1 2.48 -11.36 -8.30
N VAL A 2 3.15 -11.29 -7.17
CA VAL A 2 3.55 -10.02 -6.56
C VAL A 2 5.05 -9.82 -6.75
N GLN A 3 5.44 -8.63 -7.21
CA GLN A 3 6.82 -8.20 -7.30
C GLN A 3 7.02 -6.95 -6.46
N GLY A 4 8.14 -6.86 -5.79
CA GLY A 4 8.50 -5.74 -4.93
C GLY A 4 8.88 -6.21 -3.55
N PRO A 5 9.14 -5.29 -2.62
CA PRO A 5 9.56 -5.68 -1.27
C PRO A 5 8.41 -6.37 -0.54
N GLU A 6 8.74 -7.43 0.20
CA GLU A 6 7.77 -8.08 1.06
C GLU A 6 7.38 -7.18 2.24
N LYS A 7 8.29 -6.28 2.62
CA LYS A 7 8.15 -5.46 3.79
C LYS A 7 9.03 -4.22 3.66
N PHE A 8 8.54 -3.09 4.16
CA PHE A 8 9.33 -1.87 4.25
C PHE A 8 8.92 -1.06 5.48
N ALA A 9 9.72 -0.09 5.85
CA ALA A 9 9.51 0.74 7.04
C ALA A 9 9.50 2.22 6.68
N VAL A 10 8.60 2.94 7.33
CA VAL A 10 8.50 4.40 7.24
C VAL A 10 8.21 4.94 8.65
N ARG A 11 8.12 6.25 8.80
CA ARG A 11 7.75 6.89 10.06
C ARG A 11 6.45 7.66 9.92
N VAL A 12 5.73 7.79 11.00
CA VAL A 12 4.55 8.66 11.06
C VAL A 12 4.95 10.06 10.57
N GLY A 13 4.16 10.62 9.66
CA GLY A 13 4.39 11.94 9.10
C GLY A 13 5.30 11.99 7.87
N ASP A 14 5.92 10.88 7.48
CA ASP A 14 6.72 10.84 6.26
C ASP A 14 5.84 11.04 5.02
N ALA A 15 6.39 11.70 4.02
CA ALA A 15 5.77 11.77 2.70
C ALA A 15 6.19 10.54 1.91
N VAL A 16 5.30 9.56 1.76
CA VAL A 16 5.59 8.29 1.10
C VAL A 16 4.93 8.28 -0.27
N THR A 17 5.70 7.95 -1.30
CA THR A 17 5.18 7.77 -2.65
C THR A 17 5.26 6.30 -3.02
N LEU A 18 4.14 5.74 -3.43
CA LEU A 18 4.04 4.37 -3.91
C LEU A 18 3.68 4.37 -5.38
N GLU A 19 4.31 3.49 -6.14
CA GLU A 19 3.88 3.19 -7.50
C GLU A 19 3.38 1.75 -7.52
N VAL A 20 2.15 1.57 -7.95
CA VAL A 20 1.49 0.27 -7.96
C VAL A 20 0.91 0.00 -9.34
N ALA A 21 1.18 -1.18 -9.84
CA ALA A 21 0.61 -1.66 -11.09
C ALA A 21 -0.06 -3.01 -10.85
N SER A 22 -1.20 -3.22 -11.49
CA SER A 22 -1.94 -4.47 -11.42
C SER A 22 -2.30 -4.91 -12.84
N ASP A 23 -2.35 -6.21 -13.08
CA ASP A 23 -2.79 -6.77 -14.35
C ASP A 23 -4.32 -6.89 -14.43
N ARG A 24 -5.02 -6.45 -13.41
CA ARG A 24 -6.48 -6.49 -13.32
C ARG A 24 -7.00 -5.29 -12.53
N ASN A 25 -8.26 -4.98 -12.72
CA ASN A 25 -8.94 -3.98 -11.87
C ASN A 25 -9.06 -4.52 -10.45
N ASP A 26 -8.72 -3.70 -9.49
CA ASP A 26 -8.78 -4.06 -8.09
C ASP A 26 -8.83 -2.80 -7.22
N VAL A 27 -8.81 -2.97 -5.92
CA VAL A 27 -8.72 -1.88 -4.95
C VAL A 27 -7.55 -2.16 -4.02
N LEU A 28 -6.60 -1.24 -3.98
CA LEU A 28 -5.52 -1.31 -2.99
C LEU A 28 -6.05 -0.79 -1.65
N HIS A 29 -5.94 -1.61 -0.64
CA HIS A 29 -6.30 -1.24 0.73
C HIS A 29 -5.04 -1.17 1.59
N VAL A 30 -4.74 0.01 2.10
CA VAL A 30 -3.67 0.22 3.09
C VAL A 30 -4.32 0.24 4.46
N HIS A 31 -4.08 -0.80 5.24
CA HIS A 31 -4.58 -0.88 6.61
C HIS A 31 -3.90 0.18 7.49
N GLY A 32 -4.50 0.48 8.61
CA GLY A 32 -4.02 1.50 9.51
C GLY A 32 -4.71 2.83 9.27
N ASP A 33 -4.41 3.51 8.17
CA ASP A 33 -5.06 4.76 7.80
C ASP A 33 -6.35 4.55 6.98
N ASP A 34 -6.72 3.31 6.74
CA ASP A 34 -7.91 2.90 5.98
C ASP A 34 -7.97 3.56 4.60
N LEU A 35 -6.83 3.60 3.92
CA LEU A 35 -6.73 4.17 2.60
C LEU A 35 -7.12 3.14 1.54
N LYS A 36 -8.05 3.50 0.67
CA LYS A 36 -8.50 2.64 -0.43
C LYS A 36 -8.31 3.37 -1.74
N VAL A 37 -7.60 2.74 -2.68
CA VAL A 37 -7.28 3.33 -3.96
C VAL A 37 -7.66 2.37 -5.09
N PRO A 38 -8.51 2.79 -6.03
CA PRO A 38 -8.84 1.94 -7.16
C PRO A 38 -7.66 1.78 -8.11
N LEU A 39 -7.43 0.57 -8.55
CA LEU A 39 -6.41 0.21 -9.53
C LEU A 39 -7.09 -0.19 -10.83
N LEU A 40 -6.49 0.23 -11.93
CA LEU A 40 -6.94 -0.14 -13.28
C LEU A 40 -5.96 -1.14 -13.88
N ALA A 41 -6.50 -2.12 -14.61
CA ALA A 41 -5.71 -3.14 -15.26
C ALA A 41 -4.65 -2.53 -16.17
N ASP A 42 -3.42 -3.01 -16.05
CA ASP A 42 -2.27 -2.66 -16.88
C ASP A 42 -1.89 -1.17 -16.82
N LYS A 43 -2.27 -0.49 -15.75
CA LYS A 43 -1.88 0.91 -15.51
C LYS A 43 -1.13 1.05 -14.22
N SER A 44 -0.03 1.79 -14.26
CA SER A 44 0.70 2.17 -13.06
C SER A 44 0.03 3.40 -12.43
N ILE A 45 -0.16 3.34 -11.12
CA ILE A 45 -0.79 4.42 -10.36
C ILE A 45 0.21 4.89 -9.29
N ARG A 46 0.37 6.20 -9.21
CA ARG A 46 1.15 6.82 -8.16
C ARG A 46 0.24 7.19 -7.00
N ILE A 47 0.63 6.79 -5.81
CA ILE A 47 -0.11 7.05 -4.58
C ILE A 47 0.79 7.81 -3.63
N ASP A 48 0.37 9.01 -3.22
CA ASP A 48 1.04 9.78 -2.18
C ASP A 48 0.31 9.55 -0.86
N TRP A 49 1.06 9.14 0.15
CA TRP A 49 0.50 8.75 1.43
C TRP A 49 1.37 9.26 2.57
N THR A 50 0.74 9.82 3.59
CA THR A 50 1.40 10.26 4.81
C THR A 50 0.81 9.47 5.97
N PRO A 51 1.54 8.46 6.48
CA PRO A 51 1.01 7.64 7.57
C PRO A 51 0.79 8.46 8.83
N ALA A 52 -0.38 8.29 9.43
CA ALA A 52 -0.78 9.01 10.64
C ALA A 52 -0.70 8.15 11.90
N HIS A 53 -0.59 6.83 11.75
CA HIS A 53 -0.60 5.89 12.86
C HIS A 53 0.60 4.97 12.79
N SER A 54 1.27 4.75 13.93
CA SER A 54 2.34 3.76 14.03
C SER A 54 1.77 2.35 14.17
N GLY A 55 2.52 1.35 13.73
CA GLY A 55 2.13 -0.05 13.81
C GLY A 55 2.65 -0.87 12.65
N HIS A 56 2.15 -2.08 12.54
CA HIS A 56 2.43 -3.00 11.45
C HIS A 56 1.16 -3.16 10.64
N PHE A 57 1.21 -2.83 9.36
CA PHE A 57 0.02 -2.83 8.52
C PHE A 57 0.25 -3.58 7.22
N ASP A 58 -0.80 -4.25 6.75
CA ASP A 58 -0.81 -4.90 5.45
C ASP A 58 -1.30 -3.94 4.38
N MET A 59 -0.73 -4.07 3.19
CA MET A 59 -1.28 -3.48 1.97
C MET A 59 -1.79 -4.61 1.11
N GLU A 60 -3.07 -4.59 0.80
CA GLU A 60 -3.73 -5.72 0.11
C GLU A 60 -4.48 -5.28 -1.13
N LEU A 61 -4.58 -6.22 -2.06
CA LEU A 61 -5.56 -6.14 -3.14
C LEU A 61 -6.87 -6.74 -2.63
N HIS A 62 -7.89 -5.91 -2.51
CA HIS A 62 -9.14 -6.28 -1.86
C HIS A 62 -9.87 -7.42 -2.60
N ASP A 63 -10.05 -7.28 -3.90
CA ASP A 63 -10.82 -8.25 -4.68
C ASP A 63 -10.06 -9.57 -4.88
N ALA A 64 -8.74 -9.47 -5.09
CA ALA A 64 -7.91 -10.66 -5.24
C ALA A 64 -7.62 -11.38 -3.91
N GLY A 65 -7.84 -10.70 -2.79
CA GLY A 65 -7.51 -11.26 -1.47
C GLY A 65 -6.01 -11.50 -1.29
N LEU A 66 -5.18 -10.64 -1.86
CA LEU A 66 -3.74 -10.84 -1.93
C LEU A 66 -3.00 -9.72 -1.20
N THR A 67 -2.11 -10.12 -0.28
CA THR A 67 -1.23 -9.16 0.40
C THR A 67 -0.07 -8.81 -0.54
N LEU A 68 0.09 -7.51 -0.84
CA LEU A 68 1.18 -7.04 -1.67
C LEU A 68 2.47 -6.87 -0.87
N THR A 69 2.35 -6.24 0.28
CA THR A 69 3.50 -5.94 1.14
C THR A 69 3.01 -5.62 2.55
N GLN A 70 3.94 -5.59 3.48
CA GLN A 70 3.68 -5.13 4.84
C GLN A 70 4.51 -3.88 5.10
N VAL A 71 3.93 -2.94 5.82
CA VAL A 71 4.61 -1.72 6.20
C VAL A 71 4.70 -1.61 7.72
N ASP A 72 5.91 -1.33 8.20
CA ASP A 72 6.13 -0.97 9.58
C ASP A 72 6.17 0.56 9.66
N VAL A 73 5.19 1.14 10.32
CA VAL A 73 5.15 2.58 10.55
C VAL A 73 5.68 2.85 11.94
N LEU A 74 6.86 3.44 12.00
CA LEU A 74 7.53 3.71 13.26
C LEU A 74 7.07 5.04 13.84
N PRO A 75 7.05 5.19 15.16
CA PRO A 75 6.78 6.48 15.78
C PRO A 75 7.81 7.52 15.36
N ARG A 76 7.36 8.75 15.22
CA ARG A 76 8.27 9.84 14.89
C ARG A 76 8.86 10.45 16.16
#